data_0a842ab1b8e9560e2deffe6032c69caa
#
_entry.id   0a842ab1b8e9560e2deffe6032c69caa
#
_cell.length_a   1.000
_cell.length_b   1.000
_cell.length_c   1.000
_cell.angle_alpha   90.00
_cell.angle_beta   90.00
_cell.angle_gamma   90.00
#
_symmetry.space_group_name_H-M   'P 1'
#
loop_
_entity.id
_entity.type
_entity.pdbx_description
1 polymer ?
#
loop_
_entity_poly.entity_id
_entity_poly.type
_entity_poly.pdbx_seq_one_letter_code
_entity_poly.pdbx_strand_id
1 'polypeptide(L)'
;MYNLSDYGAVFPLLWQYKDEVKTMAQAFFGGVHPDDMKAATNEKAIEKLPAPAEVVIPMSMHFGAPCTPTVSKGDYVKLGQKIGEFKGLGAPIHASVSGTVAAVEPRPYSMGGKVMSVVIDNDFKDELSEEVKAPADPDALSVEEMIEMVKEAGIVGMGGATFPTHTKISGGIGKVDTVIINGAECEPYITGDHR
;
A
#
# COMPACT_ATOMS: atom_id res chain seq x y z
N MET A 1 -5.29 -20.57 -2.95
CA MET A 1 -6.73 -20.48 -2.60
C MET A 1 -6.84 -21.09 -1.21
N TYR A 2 -6.75 -20.26 -0.17
CA TYR A 2 -6.83 -20.73 1.22
C TYR A 2 -8.28 -21.06 1.54
N ASN A 3 -8.51 -22.23 2.10
CA ASN A 3 -9.85 -22.73 2.42
C ASN A 3 -10.29 -22.11 3.76
N LEU A 4 -11.32 -21.29 3.73
CA LEU A 4 -11.89 -20.62 4.92
C LEU A 4 -12.45 -21.58 5.99
N SER A 5 -12.47 -22.88 5.72
CA SER A 5 -12.92 -23.91 6.67
C SER A 5 -11.93 -24.14 7.83
N ASP A 6 -10.67 -23.71 7.72
CA ASP A 6 -9.64 -23.95 8.74
C ASP A 6 -9.65 -22.91 9.88
N TYR A 7 -10.46 -21.87 9.76
CA TYR A 7 -10.65 -20.83 10.79
C TYR A 7 -11.95 -21.03 11.61
N GLY A 8 -12.33 -22.28 11.84
CA GLY A 8 -13.62 -22.72 12.37
C GLY A 8 -14.01 -22.25 13.79
N ALA A 9 -13.19 -21.50 14.51
CA ALA A 9 -13.48 -21.11 15.89
C ALA A 9 -13.84 -19.62 16.10
N VAL A 10 -13.48 -18.72 15.20
CA VAL A 10 -13.66 -17.26 15.40
C VAL A 10 -14.94 -16.75 14.72
N PHE A 11 -15.33 -17.33 13.59
CA PHE A 11 -16.52 -16.91 12.83
C PHE A 11 -17.88 -17.11 13.54
N PRO A 12 -18.10 -18.17 14.32
CA PRO A 12 -19.37 -18.32 15.03
C PRO A 12 -19.62 -17.22 16.07
N LEU A 13 -18.58 -16.74 16.74
CA LEU A 13 -18.69 -15.69 17.76
C LEU A 13 -19.13 -14.34 17.14
N LEU A 14 -18.56 -13.95 16.00
CA LEU A 14 -18.94 -12.70 15.31
C LEU A 14 -20.35 -12.80 14.70
N TRP A 15 -20.75 -13.98 14.24
CA TRP A 15 -22.10 -14.19 13.71
C TRP A 15 -23.18 -14.10 14.81
N GLN A 16 -22.86 -14.46 16.04
CA GLN A 16 -23.74 -14.35 17.20
C GLN A 16 -24.08 -12.89 17.55
N TYR A 17 -23.19 -11.95 17.26
CA TYR A 17 -23.36 -10.51 17.53
C TYR A 17 -23.95 -9.72 16.34
N LYS A 18 -24.27 -10.38 15.23
CA LYS A 18 -24.75 -9.72 14.01
C LYS A 18 -26.00 -8.85 14.24
N ASP A 19 -26.91 -9.31 15.07
CA ASP A 19 -28.16 -8.60 15.35
C ASP A 19 -27.94 -7.46 16.38
N GLU A 20 -27.01 -7.64 17.32
CA GLU A 20 -26.61 -6.58 18.27
C GLU A 20 -25.88 -5.44 17.55
N VAL A 21 -24.98 -5.75 16.63
CA VAL A 21 -24.29 -4.74 15.80
C VAL A 21 -25.28 -3.98 14.93
N LYS A 22 -26.28 -4.62 14.34
CA LYS A 22 -27.36 -3.94 13.62
C LYS A 22 -28.18 -3.04 14.52
N THR A 23 -28.47 -3.48 15.73
CA THR A 23 -29.25 -2.69 16.69
C THR A 23 -28.46 -1.48 17.17
N MET A 24 -27.16 -1.60 17.38
CA MET A 24 -26.28 -0.48 17.74
C MET A 24 -26.14 0.55 16.59
N ALA A 25 -26.03 0.07 15.35
CA ALA A 25 -26.00 0.96 14.17
C ALA A 25 -27.31 1.77 14.00
N GLN A 26 -28.45 1.21 14.40
CA GLN A 26 -29.74 1.91 14.38
C GLN A 26 -29.93 2.87 15.55
N ALA A 27 -29.11 2.78 16.60
CA ALA A 27 -29.22 3.65 17.78
C ALA A 27 -28.43 4.96 17.63
N PHE A 28 -27.66 5.15 16.55
CA PHE A 28 -26.88 6.36 16.31
C PHE A 28 -27.76 7.42 15.63
N PHE A 29 -28.23 8.38 16.41
CA PHE A 29 -28.98 9.55 15.92
C PHE A 29 -28.01 10.64 15.46
N GLY A 30 -28.01 10.92 14.17
CA GLY A 30 -27.18 11.96 13.56
C GLY A 30 -26.13 11.39 12.59
N GLY A 31 -25.42 12.28 11.94
CA GLY A 31 -24.46 11.95 10.90
C GLY A 31 -25.03 12.09 9.49
N VAL A 32 -24.14 12.03 8.52
CA VAL A 32 -24.45 12.06 7.09
C VAL A 32 -24.30 10.64 6.54
N HIS A 33 -25.33 10.17 5.85
CA HIS A 33 -25.32 8.85 5.20
C HIS A 33 -25.37 9.07 3.67
N PRO A 34 -24.22 9.36 3.03
CA PRO A 34 -24.18 9.50 1.57
C PRO A 34 -24.47 8.15 0.92
N ASP A 35 -25.02 8.19 -0.30
CA ASP A 35 -25.11 6.99 -1.12
C ASP A 35 -23.70 6.46 -1.40
N ASP A 36 -23.49 5.17 -1.21
CA ASP A 36 -22.19 4.54 -1.41
C ASP A 36 -21.80 4.39 -2.88
N MET A 37 -22.79 4.45 -3.80
CA MET A 37 -22.65 4.38 -5.26
C MET A 37 -21.84 3.16 -5.75
N LYS A 38 -21.67 2.13 -4.92
CA LYS A 38 -20.83 0.95 -5.21
C LYS A 38 -21.45 0.04 -6.27
N ALA A 39 -22.76 0.13 -6.50
CA ALA A 39 -23.44 -0.62 -7.55
C ALA A 39 -22.85 -0.39 -8.95
N ALA A 40 -22.17 0.74 -9.17
CA ALA A 40 -21.52 1.05 -10.43
C ALA A 40 -20.24 0.20 -10.68
N THR A 41 -19.61 -0.33 -9.63
CA THR A 41 -18.28 -0.96 -9.70
C THR A 41 -18.20 -2.35 -9.09
N ASN A 42 -19.01 -2.67 -8.06
CA ASN A 42 -18.88 -3.88 -7.24
C ASN A 42 -19.00 -5.20 -8.02
N GLU A 43 -19.73 -5.21 -9.14
CA GLU A 43 -19.91 -6.40 -9.99
C GLU A 43 -19.01 -6.40 -11.25
N LYS A 44 -18.21 -5.35 -11.45
CA LYS A 44 -17.35 -5.23 -12.64
C LYS A 44 -16.00 -5.88 -12.42
N ALA A 45 -15.49 -6.54 -13.45
CA ALA A 45 -14.12 -7.05 -13.45
C ALA A 45 -13.10 -5.90 -13.36
N ILE A 46 -11.95 -6.18 -12.75
CA ILE A 46 -10.83 -5.24 -12.73
C ILE A 46 -10.28 -5.09 -14.16
N GLU A 47 -10.16 -3.86 -14.61
CA GLU A 47 -9.58 -3.53 -15.91
C GLU A 47 -8.19 -2.92 -15.71
N LYS A 48 -7.22 -3.36 -16.53
CA LYS A 48 -5.89 -2.77 -16.55
C LYS A 48 -5.87 -1.59 -17.50
N LEU A 49 -5.40 -0.44 -17.03
CA LEU A 49 -5.09 0.70 -17.89
C LEU A 49 -3.87 0.38 -18.78
N PRO A 50 -3.82 0.95 -20.01
CA PRO A 50 -2.59 0.90 -20.80
C PRO A 50 -1.41 1.49 -20.02
N ALA A 51 -0.25 0.85 -20.13
CA ALA A 51 0.95 1.35 -19.48
C ALA A 51 1.31 2.73 -20.05
N PRO A 52 1.61 3.75 -19.20
CA PRO A 52 2.00 5.06 -19.66
C PRO A 52 3.42 5.05 -20.22
N ALA A 53 3.70 5.96 -21.15
CA ALA A 53 5.05 6.13 -21.69
C ALA A 53 6.02 6.78 -20.70
N GLU A 54 5.51 7.58 -19.77
CA GLU A 54 6.27 8.24 -18.71
C GLU A 54 5.59 8.01 -17.36
N VAL A 55 6.36 7.76 -16.31
CA VAL A 55 5.89 7.77 -14.92
C VAL A 55 6.63 8.84 -14.12
N VAL A 56 5.91 9.51 -13.22
CA VAL A 56 6.45 10.51 -12.30
C VAL A 56 6.28 10.00 -10.90
N ILE A 57 7.38 9.66 -10.22
CA ILE A 57 7.37 9.07 -8.89
C ILE A 57 7.83 10.11 -7.87
N PRO A 58 6.90 10.66 -7.06
CA PRO A 58 7.24 11.63 -6.02
C PRO A 58 8.10 11.02 -4.92
N MET A 59 9.06 11.78 -4.42
CA MET A 59 9.89 11.36 -3.27
C MET A 59 9.22 11.65 -1.92
N SER A 60 7.96 12.08 -1.92
CA SER A 60 7.14 12.33 -0.72
C SER A 60 5.81 11.62 -0.85
N MET A 61 5.81 10.30 -0.69
CA MET A 61 4.63 9.45 -0.89
C MET A 61 4.12 8.80 0.40
N HIS A 62 4.76 9.08 1.55
CA HIS A 62 4.42 8.48 2.83
C HIS A 62 4.55 9.48 3.97
N PHE A 63 3.98 9.13 5.11
CA PHE A 63 4.16 9.88 6.36
C PHE A 63 5.61 9.80 6.82
N GLY A 64 6.18 10.95 7.20
CA GLY A 64 7.57 11.09 7.62
C GLY A 64 8.37 12.02 6.71
N ALA A 65 9.68 11.88 6.72
CA ALA A 65 10.56 12.70 5.88
C ALA A 65 10.50 12.26 4.42
N PRO A 66 10.54 13.21 3.46
CA PRO A 66 10.70 12.87 2.05
C PRO A 66 11.95 12.02 1.79
N CYS A 67 11.87 11.11 0.85
CA CYS A 67 13.03 10.35 0.39
C CYS A 67 14.01 11.23 -0.40
N THR A 68 15.28 10.86 -0.30
CA THR A 68 16.33 11.39 -1.17
C THR A 68 16.45 10.48 -2.39
N PRO A 69 16.37 10.99 -3.63
CA PRO A 69 16.62 10.18 -4.82
C PRO A 69 18.00 9.51 -4.76
N THR A 70 18.07 8.24 -5.15
CA THR A 70 19.31 7.46 -5.24
C THR A 70 19.79 7.30 -6.67
N VAL A 71 19.04 7.84 -7.63
CA VAL A 71 19.30 7.77 -9.07
C VAL A 71 19.41 9.17 -9.67
N SER A 72 20.01 9.25 -10.85
CA SER A 72 20.25 10.48 -11.60
C SER A 72 19.68 10.37 -13.02
N LYS A 73 19.49 11.51 -13.66
CA LYS A 73 19.09 11.56 -15.08
C LYS A 73 20.05 10.75 -15.95
N GLY A 74 19.48 9.86 -16.77
CA GLY A 74 20.21 8.99 -17.68
C GLY A 74 20.45 7.57 -17.12
N ASP A 75 20.24 7.34 -15.83
CA ASP A 75 20.36 6.00 -15.25
C ASP A 75 19.25 5.09 -15.78
N TYR A 76 19.57 3.83 -16.06
CA TYR A 76 18.57 2.82 -16.32
C TYR A 76 18.15 2.20 -15.00
N VAL A 77 16.84 2.05 -14.78
CA VAL A 77 16.25 1.45 -13.59
C VAL A 77 15.38 0.26 -13.96
N LYS A 78 15.31 -0.71 -13.07
CA LYS A 78 14.47 -1.90 -13.20
C LYS A 78 13.19 -1.76 -12.34
N LEU A 79 12.14 -2.47 -12.72
CA LEU A 79 10.91 -2.56 -11.94
C LEU A 79 11.21 -3.07 -10.53
N GLY A 80 10.76 -2.34 -9.52
CA GLY A 80 11.00 -2.67 -8.11
C GLY A 80 12.38 -2.28 -7.57
N GLN A 81 13.25 -1.68 -8.39
CA GLN A 81 14.53 -1.14 -7.92
C GLN A 81 14.31 0.05 -6.98
N LYS A 82 15.04 0.11 -5.87
CA LYS A 82 15.01 1.25 -4.96
C LYS A 82 15.56 2.50 -5.64
N ILE A 83 14.77 3.56 -5.71
CA ILE A 83 15.10 4.86 -6.32
C ILE A 83 15.02 6.02 -5.35
N GLY A 84 14.52 5.79 -4.14
CA GLY A 84 14.44 6.78 -3.07
C GLY A 84 14.75 6.17 -1.72
N GLU A 85 15.67 6.80 -0.97
CA GLU A 85 16.07 6.39 0.36
C GLU A 85 15.57 7.38 1.41
N PHE A 86 15.08 6.88 2.54
CA PHE A 86 14.55 7.70 3.62
C PHE A 86 15.52 7.80 4.81
N LYS A 87 15.29 8.79 5.67
CA LYS A 87 15.98 8.94 6.95
C LYS A 87 14.97 9.12 8.08
N GLY A 88 15.15 8.39 9.17
CA GLY A 88 14.25 8.43 10.31
C GLY A 88 12.95 7.64 10.05
N LEU A 89 11.79 8.27 10.24
CA LEU A 89 10.50 7.66 9.97
C LEU A 89 10.18 7.79 8.47
N GLY A 90 9.93 6.67 7.80
CA GLY A 90 9.63 6.62 6.38
C GLY A 90 9.66 5.20 5.83
N ALA A 91 9.68 5.09 4.51
CA ALA A 91 9.85 3.86 3.77
C ALA A 91 10.58 4.16 2.44
N PRO A 92 11.37 3.23 1.89
CA PRO A 92 12.01 3.43 0.60
C PRO A 92 10.98 3.52 -0.53
N ILE A 93 11.35 4.20 -1.60
CA ILE A 93 10.52 4.33 -2.80
C ILE A 93 11.18 3.57 -3.95
N HIS A 94 10.37 2.84 -4.72
CA HIS A 94 10.82 1.95 -5.78
C HIS A 94 10.30 2.41 -7.15
N ALA A 95 11.01 2.02 -8.20
CA ALA A 95 10.57 2.22 -9.57
C ALA A 95 9.36 1.31 -9.88
N SER A 96 8.30 1.90 -10.43
CA SER A 96 7.07 1.20 -10.80
C SER A 96 7.08 0.63 -12.23
N VAL A 97 8.13 0.92 -12.98
CA VAL A 97 8.40 0.43 -14.34
C VAL A 97 9.90 0.25 -14.52
N SER A 98 10.33 -0.49 -15.56
CA SER A 98 11.70 -0.42 -16.05
C SER A 98 11.84 0.68 -17.10
N GLY A 99 13.02 1.29 -17.20
CA GLY A 99 13.27 2.33 -18.18
C GLY A 99 14.41 3.27 -17.81
N THR A 100 14.48 4.41 -18.48
CA THR A 100 15.54 5.41 -18.28
C THR A 100 15.04 6.59 -17.49
N VAL A 101 15.77 7.01 -16.49
CA VAL A 101 15.47 8.23 -15.71
C VAL A 101 15.61 9.46 -16.62
N ALA A 102 14.48 10.04 -16.99
CA ALA A 102 14.42 11.23 -17.84
C ALA A 102 14.78 12.50 -17.07
N ALA A 103 14.37 12.58 -15.80
CA ALA A 103 14.66 13.74 -14.94
C ALA A 103 14.57 13.38 -13.45
N VAL A 104 15.28 14.15 -12.62
CA VAL A 104 15.11 14.18 -11.15
C VAL A 104 14.91 15.65 -10.80
N GLU A 105 13.64 16.04 -10.59
CA GLU A 105 13.27 17.45 -10.47
C GLU A 105 11.93 17.63 -9.73
N PRO A 106 11.60 18.83 -9.24
CA PRO A 106 10.30 19.12 -8.65
C PRO A 106 9.16 19.04 -9.68
N ARG A 107 8.18 18.16 -9.46
CA ARG A 107 6.97 17.99 -10.27
C ARG A 107 5.71 18.33 -9.47
N PRO A 108 4.61 18.72 -10.13
CA PRO A 108 3.33 18.97 -9.47
C PRO A 108 2.90 17.76 -8.62
N TYR A 109 2.33 18.05 -7.45
CA TYR A 109 1.91 17.01 -6.49
C TYR A 109 0.41 17.13 -6.18
N SER A 110 -0.25 16.00 -5.98
CA SER A 110 -1.70 15.94 -5.77
C SER A 110 -2.18 16.72 -4.55
N MET A 111 -1.35 16.84 -3.51
CA MET A 111 -1.65 17.63 -2.31
C MET A 111 -1.32 19.12 -2.46
N GLY A 112 -0.98 19.55 -3.65
CA GLY A 112 -0.60 20.94 -3.99
C GLY A 112 0.91 21.18 -3.98
N GLY A 113 1.33 22.22 -4.69
CA GLY A 113 2.75 22.57 -4.82
C GLY A 113 3.54 21.63 -5.74
N LYS A 114 4.84 21.58 -5.51
CA LYS A 114 5.77 20.70 -6.23
C LYS A 114 6.65 19.94 -5.23
N VAL A 115 6.90 18.68 -5.52
CA VAL A 115 7.83 17.84 -4.73
C VAL A 115 8.89 17.23 -5.64
N MET A 116 10.08 16.97 -5.07
CA MET A 116 11.13 16.26 -5.78
C MET A 116 10.57 14.92 -6.26
N SER A 117 10.79 14.61 -7.54
CA SER A 117 10.27 13.43 -8.20
C SER A 117 11.31 12.83 -9.13
N VAL A 118 11.28 11.52 -9.28
CA VAL A 118 12.01 10.79 -10.31
C VAL A 118 11.05 10.55 -11.48
N VAL A 119 11.44 10.97 -12.66
CA VAL A 119 10.68 10.79 -13.91
C VAL A 119 11.36 9.69 -14.71
N ILE A 120 10.60 8.68 -15.11
CA ILE A 120 11.13 7.53 -15.85
C ILE A 120 10.39 7.39 -17.17
N ASP A 121 11.14 7.38 -18.27
CA ASP A 121 10.65 6.96 -19.59
C ASP A 121 10.52 5.43 -19.57
N ASN A 122 9.27 4.97 -19.66
CA ASN A 122 8.94 3.54 -19.60
C ASN A 122 9.40 2.82 -20.88
N ASP A 123 10.18 1.78 -20.75
CA ASP A 123 10.62 0.95 -21.89
C ASP A 123 9.66 -0.21 -22.21
N PHE A 124 8.59 -0.37 -21.42
CA PHE A 124 7.55 -1.39 -21.55
C PHE A 124 8.05 -2.85 -21.46
N LYS A 125 9.25 -3.07 -20.89
CA LYS A 125 9.80 -4.42 -20.72
C LYS A 125 9.49 -5.02 -19.36
N ASP A 126 9.16 -4.17 -18.39
CA ASP A 126 8.95 -4.58 -16.99
C ASP A 126 10.08 -5.46 -16.45
N GLU A 127 11.33 -5.11 -16.80
CA GLU A 127 12.51 -5.84 -16.33
C GLU A 127 12.62 -5.76 -14.81
N LEU A 128 12.41 -6.89 -14.15
CA LEU A 128 12.37 -6.96 -12.69
C LEU A 128 13.78 -6.82 -12.09
N SER A 129 13.88 -6.02 -11.03
CA SER A 129 15.12 -5.91 -10.25
C SER A 129 15.46 -7.22 -9.54
N GLU A 130 16.74 -7.57 -9.49
CA GLU A 130 17.25 -8.72 -8.76
C GLU A 130 17.09 -8.58 -7.24
N GLU A 131 16.79 -7.38 -6.75
CA GLU A 131 16.48 -7.09 -5.35
C GLU A 131 15.08 -7.59 -4.96
N VAL A 132 14.17 -7.72 -5.94
CA VAL A 132 12.81 -8.23 -5.70
C VAL A 132 12.85 -9.75 -5.63
N LYS A 133 12.98 -10.27 -4.42
CA LYS A 133 13.07 -11.72 -4.16
C LYS A 133 12.08 -12.11 -3.08
N ALA A 134 11.29 -13.16 -3.36
CA ALA A 134 10.56 -13.85 -2.30
C ALA A 134 11.53 -14.69 -1.45
N PRO A 135 11.33 -14.79 -0.13
CA PRO A 135 12.09 -15.71 0.69
C PRO A 135 11.80 -17.15 0.26
N ALA A 136 12.82 -18.01 0.34
CA ALA A 136 12.67 -19.43 -0.02
C ALA A 136 11.68 -20.15 0.91
N ASP A 137 11.69 -19.78 2.21
CA ASP A 137 10.79 -20.29 3.23
C ASP A 137 10.38 -19.12 4.14
N PRO A 138 9.17 -18.58 3.99
CA PRO A 138 8.68 -17.49 4.84
C PRO A 138 8.54 -17.88 6.31
N ASP A 139 8.25 -19.15 6.59
CA ASP A 139 8.04 -19.64 7.96
C ASP A 139 9.35 -19.81 8.74
N ALA A 140 10.49 -19.83 8.05
CA ALA A 140 11.82 -19.89 8.67
C ALA A 140 12.37 -18.52 9.07
N LEU A 141 11.70 -17.42 8.68
CA LEU A 141 12.15 -16.06 8.99
C LEU A 141 11.89 -15.71 10.46
N SER A 142 12.85 -15.01 11.08
CA SER A 142 12.61 -14.35 12.36
C SER A 142 11.64 -13.16 12.21
N VAL A 143 11.07 -12.72 13.31
CA VAL A 143 10.17 -11.55 13.33
C VAL A 143 10.90 -10.29 12.82
N GLU A 144 12.14 -10.13 13.20
CA GLU A 144 12.99 -9.00 12.79
C GLU A 144 13.24 -9.01 11.29
N GLU A 145 13.51 -10.17 10.69
CA GLU A 145 13.69 -10.33 9.25
C GLU A 145 12.40 -10.03 8.49
N MET A 146 11.24 -10.49 8.97
CA MET A 146 9.95 -10.17 8.38
C MET A 146 9.66 -8.66 8.40
N ILE A 147 9.95 -7.98 9.52
CA ILE A 147 9.77 -6.53 9.66
C ILE A 147 10.71 -5.79 8.69
N GLU A 148 11.95 -6.23 8.59
CA GLU A 148 12.92 -5.61 7.66
C GLU A 148 12.50 -5.82 6.20
N MET A 149 11.97 -7.00 5.84
CA MET A 149 11.41 -7.23 4.50
C MET A 149 10.25 -6.29 4.19
N VAL A 150 9.31 -6.10 5.14
CA VAL A 150 8.19 -5.16 4.97
C VAL A 150 8.68 -3.73 4.79
N LYS A 151 9.72 -3.36 5.53
CA LYS A 151 10.36 -2.04 5.44
C LYS A 151 11.04 -1.86 4.09
N GLU A 152 11.92 -2.79 3.69
CA GLU A 152 12.67 -2.71 2.43
C GLU A 152 11.75 -2.82 1.19
N ALA A 153 10.61 -3.49 1.31
CA ALA A 153 9.57 -3.49 0.27
C ALA A 153 8.81 -2.15 0.15
N GLY A 154 9.06 -1.19 1.02
CA GLY A 154 8.43 0.13 0.96
C GLY A 154 6.95 0.14 1.29
N ILE A 155 6.45 -0.86 2.05
CA ILE A 155 5.03 -1.01 2.34
C ILE A 155 4.56 0.04 3.32
N VAL A 156 3.54 0.81 2.91
CA VAL A 156 2.89 1.85 3.71
C VAL A 156 1.36 1.67 3.67
N GLY A 157 0.66 2.28 4.63
CA GLY A 157 -0.80 2.30 4.61
C GLY A 157 -1.32 3.07 3.39
N MET A 158 -2.35 2.57 2.70
CA MET A 158 -2.85 3.19 1.47
C MET A 158 -4.20 3.91 1.63
N GLY A 159 -4.98 3.59 2.65
CA GLY A 159 -6.30 4.18 2.89
C GLY A 159 -6.32 5.47 3.73
N GLY A 160 -5.15 6.07 4.04
CA GLY A 160 -5.11 7.24 4.92
C GLY A 160 -3.77 7.97 4.87
N ALA A 161 -3.12 8.13 6.03
CA ALA A 161 -1.88 8.91 6.20
C ALA A 161 -0.63 8.27 5.56
N THR A 162 -0.73 7.19 4.84
CA THR A 162 0.42 6.48 4.24
C THR A 162 1.53 6.18 5.25
N PHE A 163 1.13 5.75 6.46
CA PHE A 163 2.06 5.50 7.56
C PHE A 163 2.87 4.21 7.30
N PRO A 164 4.19 4.21 7.56
CA PRO A 164 5.06 3.04 7.33
C PRO A 164 4.60 1.79 8.09
N THR A 165 4.32 0.71 7.38
CA THR A 165 3.73 -0.51 7.94
C THR A 165 4.68 -1.22 8.89
N HIS A 166 5.99 -1.28 8.57
CA HIS A 166 7.00 -1.86 9.45
C HIS A 166 7.03 -1.23 10.84
N THR A 167 6.79 0.09 10.93
CA THR A 167 6.73 0.82 12.21
C THR A 167 5.48 0.43 13.01
N LYS A 168 4.34 0.23 12.34
CA LYS A 168 3.11 -0.26 12.99
C LYS A 168 3.33 -1.64 13.59
N ILE A 169 3.90 -2.57 12.80
CA ILE A 169 4.16 -3.95 13.22
C ILE A 169 5.11 -3.96 14.40
N SER A 170 6.26 -3.30 14.31
CA SER A 170 7.26 -3.22 15.39
C SER A 170 6.68 -2.68 16.68
N GLY A 171 5.76 -1.70 16.59
CA GLY A 171 5.11 -1.11 17.75
C GLY A 171 4.18 -2.06 18.50
N GLY A 172 3.66 -3.10 17.83
CA GLY A 172 2.73 -4.10 18.37
C GLY A 172 3.40 -5.36 18.93
N ILE A 173 4.61 -5.71 18.47
CA ILE A 173 5.29 -6.95 18.86
C ILE A 173 5.42 -7.06 20.39
N GLY A 174 4.96 -8.19 20.94
CA GLY A 174 4.97 -8.48 22.37
C GLY A 174 4.01 -7.63 23.21
N LYS A 175 3.17 -6.79 22.61
CA LYS A 175 2.23 -5.92 23.33
C LYS A 175 0.76 -6.22 23.02
N VAL A 176 0.47 -6.92 21.92
CA VAL A 176 -0.89 -7.25 21.50
C VAL A 176 -1.04 -8.76 21.35
N ASP A 177 -2.20 -9.27 21.70
CA ASP A 177 -2.61 -10.68 21.57
C ASP A 177 -3.66 -10.84 20.45
N THR A 178 -4.18 -9.74 19.95
CA THR A 178 -5.24 -9.74 18.95
C THR A 178 -4.92 -8.73 17.85
N VAL A 179 -5.02 -9.15 16.59
CA VAL A 179 -4.88 -8.30 15.40
C VAL A 179 -6.24 -8.20 14.71
N ILE A 180 -6.70 -6.97 14.50
CA ILE A 180 -7.93 -6.66 13.78
C ILE A 180 -7.57 -6.01 12.46
N ILE A 181 -7.97 -6.62 11.34
CA ILE A 181 -7.81 -6.04 10.01
C ILE A 181 -9.09 -5.25 9.69
N ASN A 182 -8.91 -3.97 9.40
CA ASN A 182 -9.99 -3.13 8.95
C ASN A 182 -10.08 -3.21 7.42
N GLY A 183 -11.10 -3.91 6.92
CA GLY A 183 -11.44 -3.99 5.50
C GLY A 183 -12.68 -3.17 5.15
N ALA A 184 -13.01 -2.14 5.93
CA ALA A 184 -14.15 -1.25 5.68
C ALA A 184 -13.75 -0.10 4.76
N GLU A 185 -14.38 -0.05 3.59
CA GLU A 185 -14.17 1.04 2.63
C GLU A 185 -14.88 2.30 3.09
N CYS A 186 -14.15 3.38 3.28
CA CYS A 186 -14.69 4.63 3.77
C CYS A 186 -15.20 5.57 2.66
N GLU A 187 -14.76 5.42 1.43
CA GLU A 187 -15.12 6.29 0.31
C GLU A 187 -16.25 5.71 -0.55
N PRO A 188 -17.22 6.54 -1.00
CA PRO A 188 -18.14 6.16 -2.06
C PRO A 188 -17.40 5.73 -3.34
N TYR A 189 -18.02 4.89 -4.14
CA TYR A 189 -17.52 4.32 -5.41
C TYR A 189 -16.38 3.30 -5.28
N ILE A 190 -15.55 3.35 -4.25
CA ILE A 190 -14.41 2.44 -4.08
C ILE A 190 -14.89 1.06 -3.64
N THR A 191 -14.34 0.02 -4.24
CA THR A 191 -14.57 -1.39 -3.92
C THR A 191 -13.25 -2.17 -3.79
N GLY A 192 -12.17 -1.52 -3.36
CA GLY A 192 -10.83 -2.10 -3.27
C GLY A 192 -10.73 -3.19 -2.21
N ASP A 193 -11.29 -2.94 -1.03
CA ASP A 193 -11.25 -3.91 0.09
C ASP A 193 -12.25 -5.06 -0.08
N HIS A 194 -13.30 -4.87 -0.88
CA HIS A 194 -14.29 -5.89 -1.21
C HIS A 194 -13.72 -6.96 -2.15
N ARG A 195 -12.71 -6.66 -2.94
CA ARG A 195 -12.10 -7.50 -3.97
C ARG A 195 -10.75 -8.03 -3.55
#